data_7e1815fa2e8a9e2babb3d98ff281be64
#
_entry.id   7e1815fa2e8a9e2babb3d98ff281be64
#
_cell.length_a   1.000
_cell.length_b   1.000
_cell.length_c   1.000
_cell.angle_alpha   90.00
_cell.angle_beta   90.00
_cell.angle_gamma   90.00
#
_symmetry.space_group_name_H-M   'P 1'
#
loop_
_entity.id
_entity.type
_entity.pdbx_description
1 polymer ?
#
loop_
_entity_poly.entity_id
_entity_poly.type
_entity_poly.pdbx_seq_one_letter_code
_entity_poly.pdbx_strand_id
1 'polypeptide(L)'
;AINIIQEEYFPLSLSDNAVQVCGQIFLESLEKSFRIINRFTISYRIIGGELKMVHQQNTYEYMQPSESRILNLDMNTMQFVRSLLLDRPSGRRMPVRSGTQTIFVNPNTVLYVQSQRRKTEFVCIDRVISCNSSIGEIGMELPDFFYPLRRGYLVNTLFIVAIRRFEVELISGICIPIPALTYQQVKQDLLRKQSLPPLNLSDK
;
A
#
# COMPACT_ATOMS: atom_id res chain seq x y z
N ALA A 1 18.64 0.91 28.32
CA ALA A 1 17.91 2.07 27.81
C ALA A 1 17.63 1.86 26.30
N ILE A 2 16.55 2.46 25.80
CA ILE A 2 16.05 2.28 24.43
C ILE A 2 15.92 3.68 23.80
N ASN A 3 16.32 3.82 22.56
CA ASN A 3 16.16 5.03 21.76
C ASN A 3 15.05 4.84 20.72
N ILE A 4 14.26 5.86 20.48
CA ILE A 4 13.37 5.94 19.33
C ILE A 4 14.23 6.36 18.14
N ILE A 5 14.26 5.54 17.07
CA ILE A 5 15.02 5.84 15.85
C ILE A 5 14.13 6.50 14.81
N GLN A 6 12.87 6.07 14.76
CA GLN A 6 11.88 6.56 13.80
C GLN A 6 10.48 6.36 14.37
N GLU A 7 9.58 7.26 14.04
CA GLU A 7 8.16 7.15 14.38
C GLU A 7 7.29 7.63 13.24
N GLU A 8 6.18 6.94 13.02
CA GLU A 8 5.22 7.25 11.97
C GLU A 8 3.81 7.15 12.52
N TYR A 9 2.96 8.13 12.18
CA TYR A 9 1.59 8.23 12.66
C TYR A 9 0.64 8.49 11.51
N PHE A 10 -0.46 7.72 11.45
CA PHE A 10 -1.48 7.82 10.42
C PHE A 10 -2.86 8.02 11.08
N PRO A 11 -3.30 9.27 11.24
CA PRO A 11 -4.62 9.55 11.79
C PRO A 11 -5.70 9.20 10.77
N LEU A 12 -6.75 8.52 11.22
CA LEU A 12 -7.93 8.16 10.44
C LEU A 12 -9.16 8.73 11.14
N SER A 13 -9.90 9.60 10.48
CA SER A 13 -11.18 10.08 11.00
C SER A 13 -12.25 9.00 10.80
N LEU A 14 -12.88 8.56 11.89
CA LEU A 14 -13.97 7.58 11.84
C LEU A 14 -15.36 8.28 11.82
N SER A 15 -15.48 9.43 12.51
CA SER A 15 -16.67 10.26 12.58
C SER A 15 -16.31 11.61 13.20
N ASP A 16 -17.28 12.52 13.32
CA ASP A 16 -17.08 13.86 13.92
C ASP A 16 -16.60 13.81 15.40
N ASN A 17 -16.87 12.69 16.09
CA ASN A 17 -16.52 12.54 17.50
C ASN A 17 -15.58 11.36 17.78
N ALA A 18 -15.00 10.74 16.75
CA ALA A 18 -14.09 9.61 16.90
C ALA A 18 -12.95 9.66 15.89
N VAL A 19 -11.74 9.42 16.34
CA VAL A 19 -10.54 9.32 15.53
C VAL A 19 -9.76 8.06 15.92
N GLN A 20 -9.18 7.41 14.94
CA GLN A 20 -8.23 6.33 15.14
C GLN A 20 -6.87 6.78 14.65
N VAL A 21 -5.83 6.50 15.41
CA VAL A 21 -4.44 6.72 15.04
C VAL A 21 -3.77 5.36 14.94
N CYS A 22 -3.27 5.05 13.76
CA CYS A 22 -2.40 3.92 13.54
C CYS A 22 -0.98 4.42 13.42
N GLY A 23 -0.01 3.60 13.81
CA GLY A 23 1.38 4.02 13.68
C GLY A 23 2.38 2.91 13.97
N GLN A 24 3.64 3.25 13.76
CA GLN A 24 4.76 2.39 14.11
C GLN A 24 5.89 3.22 14.71
N ILE A 25 6.56 2.64 15.68
CA ILE A 25 7.72 3.21 16.35
C ILE A 25 8.86 2.21 16.26
N PHE A 26 9.99 2.65 15.73
CA PHE A 26 11.22 1.88 15.67
C PHE A 26 12.08 2.22 16.87
N LEU A 27 12.38 1.22 17.64
CA LEU A 27 13.16 1.31 18.87
C LEU A 27 14.47 0.55 18.71
N GLU A 28 15.57 1.12 19.17
CA GLU A 28 16.87 0.47 19.18
C GLU A 28 17.45 0.51 20.59
N SER A 29 18.07 -0.59 21.02
CA SER A 29 18.84 -0.60 22.27
C SER A 29 20.04 0.33 22.18
N LEU A 30 20.44 0.98 23.27
CA LEU A 30 21.64 1.84 23.29
C LEU A 30 22.90 1.08 22.84
N GLU A 31 22.98 -0.20 23.13
CA GLU A 31 24.08 -1.08 22.75
C GLU A 31 23.94 -1.62 21.31
N LYS A 32 22.87 -1.22 20.59
CA LYS A 32 22.54 -1.70 19.24
C LYS A 32 22.45 -3.23 19.14
N SER A 33 22.17 -3.90 20.24
CA SER A 33 22.09 -5.35 20.30
C SER A 33 20.78 -5.92 19.77
N PHE A 34 19.72 -5.11 19.77
CA PHE A 34 18.42 -5.46 19.19
C PHE A 34 17.65 -4.22 18.73
N ARG A 35 16.72 -4.44 17.84
CA ARG A 35 15.70 -3.48 17.41
C ARG A 35 14.32 -4.05 17.67
N ILE A 36 13.38 -3.16 17.95
CA ILE A 36 11.97 -3.49 18.15
C ILE A 36 11.14 -2.57 17.24
N ILE A 37 10.21 -3.14 16.53
CA ILE A 37 9.16 -2.39 15.88
C ILE A 37 7.90 -2.54 16.74
N ASN A 38 7.39 -1.43 17.25
CA ASN A 38 6.09 -1.38 17.90
C ASN A 38 5.08 -0.79 16.90
N ARG A 39 4.10 -1.59 16.50
CA ARG A 39 2.95 -1.13 15.72
C ARG A 39 1.78 -0.99 16.64
N PHE A 40 1.05 0.11 16.49
CA PHE A 40 -0.07 0.39 17.37
C PHE A 40 -1.28 0.94 16.61
N THR A 41 -2.44 0.70 17.20
CA THR A 41 -3.70 1.32 16.84
C THR A 41 -4.32 1.88 18.09
N ILE A 42 -4.60 3.18 18.10
CA ILE A 42 -5.22 3.87 19.23
C ILE A 42 -6.51 4.53 18.72
N SER A 43 -7.61 4.27 19.41
CA SER A 43 -8.91 4.89 19.10
C SER A 43 -9.25 5.89 20.21
N TYR A 44 -9.64 7.09 19.79
CA TYR A 44 -10.08 8.16 20.64
C TYR A 44 -11.53 8.53 20.35
N ARG A 45 -12.25 8.97 21.38
CA ARG A 45 -13.61 9.53 21.28
C ARG A 45 -13.74 10.80 22.10
N ILE A 46 -14.59 11.70 21.65
CA ILE A 46 -15.02 12.85 22.43
C ILE A 46 -16.13 12.38 23.37
N ILE A 47 -15.88 12.43 24.67
CA ILE A 47 -16.83 12.04 25.72
C ILE A 47 -16.89 13.19 26.73
N GLY A 48 -18.06 13.84 26.84
CA GLY A 48 -18.21 14.98 27.73
C GLY A 48 -17.38 16.21 27.33
N GLY A 49 -17.09 16.37 26.02
CA GLY A 49 -16.27 17.46 25.49
C GLY A 49 -14.76 17.23 25.58
N GLU A 50 -14.30 16.10 26.12
CA GLU A 50 -12.90 15.75 26.24
C GLU A 50 -12.53 14.58 25.29
N LEU A 51 -11.34 14.64 24.68
CA LEU A 51 -10.81 13.55 23.88
C LEU A 51 -10.28 12.45 24.79
N LYS A 52 -10.92 11.27 24.77
CA LYS A 52 -10.55 10.12 25.60
C LYS A 52 -10.11 8.95 24.76
N MET A 53 -9.03 8.29 25.15
CA MET A 53 -8.59 7.03 24.58
C MET A 53 -9.56 5.93 25.01
N VAL A 54 -10.16 5.23 24.04
CA VAL A 54 -11.15 4.17 24.29
C VAL A 54 -10.64 2.78 23.93
N HIS A 55 -9.61 2.70 23.08
CA HIS A 55 -8.99 1.45 22.69
C HIS A 55 -7.53 1.67 22.33
N GLN A 56 -6.68 0.69 22.67
CA GLN A 56 -5.29 0.63 22.24
C GLN A 56 -4.90 -0.81 21.99
N GLN A 57 -4.25 -1.04 20.87
CA GLN A 57 -3.65 -2.32 20.49
C GLN A 57 -2.19 -2.07 20.11
N ASN A 58 -1.28 -2.92 20.61
CA ASN A 58 0.13 -2.89 20.26
C ASN A 58 0.59 -4.27 19.80
N THR A 59 1.48 -4.28 18.83
CA THR A 59 2.18 -5.48 18.36
C THR A 59 3.68 -5.17 18.35
N TYR A 60 4.47 -6.06 18.92
CA TYR A 60 5.93 -5.91 19.01
C TYR A 60 6.61 -6.98 18.15
N GLU A 61 7.55 -6.55 17.37
CA GLU A 61 8.41 -7.39 16.56
C GLU A 61 9.87 -7.14 16.92
N TYR A 62 10.59 -8.22 17.24
CA TYR A 62 12.01 -8.16 17.58
C TYR A 62 12.85 -8.47 16.34
N MET A 63 13.79 -7.58 16.02
CA MET A 63 14.72 -7.76 14.91
C MET A 63 16.15 -7.90 15.44
N GLN A 64 16.87 -8.90 14.94
CA GLN A 64 18.29 -9.00 15.21
C GLN A 64 19.10 -8.07 14.28
N PRO A 65 20.26 -7.53 14.70
CA PRO A 65 21.03 -6.57 13.92
C PRO A 65 21.49 -7.07 12.54
N SER A 66 21.61 -8.39 12.37
CA SER A 66 22.00 -9.01 11.10
C SER A 66 20.92 -8.95 10.01
N GLU A 67 19.65 -8.72 10.37
CA GLU A 67 18.52 -8.66 9.44
C GLU A 67 18.20 -7.22 9.00
N SER A 68 18.96 -6.23 9.46
CA SER A 68 18.73 -4.80 9.22
C SER A 68 19.11 -4.32 7.81
N ARG A 69 19.15 -5.19 6.82
CA ARG A 69 19.21 -4.79 5.43
C ARG A 69 17.79 -4.55 4.91
N ILE A 70 17.51 -3.27 4.75
CA ILE A 70 16.35 -2.73 4.01
C ILE A 70 15.05 -2.88 4.82
N LEU A 71 14.36 -1.79 4.98
CA LEU A 71 12.91 -1.73 5.13
C LEU A 71 12.23 -2.50 3.97
N ASN A 72 12.47 -3.79 3.90
CA ASN A 72 11.54 -4.67 3.28
C ASN A 72 10.32 -4.58 4.18
N LEU A 73 9.27 -3.95 3.67
CA LEU A 73 7.96 -4.02 4.26
C LEU A 73 7.70 -5.49 4.53
N ASP A 74 7.91 -5.90 5.77
CA ASP A 74 7.70 -7.28 6.15
C ASP A 74 6.21 -7.64 5.95
N MET A 75 5.92 -8.92 5.99
CA MET A 75 4.55 -9.43 5.85
C MET A 75 3.55 -8.71 6.77
N ASN A 76 3.99 -8.23 7.93
CA ASN A 76 3.13 -7.59 8.93
C ASN A 76 2.81 -6.14 8.55
N THR A 77 3.78 -5.39 8.02
CA THR A 77 3.54 -4.04 7.47
C THR A 77 2.64 -4.13 6.24
N MET A 78 2.83 -5.15 5.41
CA MET A 78 1.96 -5.40 4.27
C MET A 78 0.54 -5.80 4.70
N GLN A 79 0.39 -6.58 5.76
CA GLN A 79 -0.93 -6.89 6.33
C GLN A 79 -1.59 -5.66 6.95
N PHE A 80 -0.82 -4.80 7.59
CA PHE A 80 -1.31 -3.53 8.13
C PHE A 80 -1.79 -2.58 7.03
N VAL A 81 -0.98 -2.35 5.99
CA VAL A 81 -1.38 -1.57 4.82
C VAL A 81 -2.61 -2.18 4.15
N ARG A 82 -2.67 -3.50 4.07
CA ARG A 82 -3.84 -4.23 3.56
C ARG A 82 -5.09 -3.96 4.41
N SER A 83 -5.01 -3.98 5.74
CA SER A 83 -6.16 -3.69 6.60
C SER A 83 -6.68 -2.27 6.38
N LEU A 84 -5.79 -1.29 6.30
CA LEU A 84 -6.15 0.11 6.02
C LEU A 84 -6.83 0.29 4.64
N LEU A 85 -6.43 -0.49 3.65
CA LEU A 85 -7.00 -0.42 2.30
C LEU A 85 -8.29 -1.22 2.16
N LEU A 86 -8.46 -2.30 2.94
CA LEU A 86 -9.69 -3.10 2.94
C LEU A 86 -10.85 -2.40 3.64
N ASP A 87 -10.56 -1.55 4.62
CA ASP A 87 -11.55 -0.77 5.36
C ASP A 87 -12.08 0.45 4.59
N ARG A 88 -11.51 0.76 3.42
CA ARG A 88 -12.06 1.78 2.54
C ARG A 88 -13.33 1.26 1.85
N PRO A 89 -14.51 1.88 2.07
CA PRO A 89 -15.79 1.38 1.55
C PRO A 89 -15.94 1.39 0.02
N SER A 90 -14.97 1.88 -0.73
CA SER A 90 -15.06 2.10 -2.17
C SER A 90 -14.51 0.99 -3.07
N GLY A 91 -14.17 -0.17 -2.52
CA GLY A 91 -13.57 -1.25 -3.32
C GLY A 91 -14.59 -2.21 -3.91
N ARG A 92 -15.23 -1.88 -5.05
CA ARG A 92 -15.93 -2.90 -5.84
C ARG A 92 -14.93 -4.00 -6.21
N ARG A 93 -15.14 -5.20 -5.65
CA ARG A 93 -14.31 -6.35 -6.01
C ARG A 93 -14.51 -6.70 -7.47
N MET A 94 -13.42 -6.88 -8.19
CA MET A 94 -13.43 -7.24 -9.61
C MET A 94 -13.42 -8.76 -9.76
N PRO A 95 -14.37 -9.37 -10.49
CA PRO A 95 -14.35 -10.80 -10.77
C PRO A 95 -13.28 -11.11 -11.81
N VAL A 96 -12.32 -11.98 -11.49
CA VAL A 96 -11.24 -12.42 -12.38
C VAL A 96 -11.35 -13.92 -12.59
N ARG A 97 -11.41 -14.36 -13.84
CA ARG A 97 -11.46 -15.79 -14.20
C ARG A 97 -10.06 -16.40 -14.18
N SER A 98 -9.84 -17.35 -13.28
CA SER A 98 -8.60 -18.12 -13.18
C SER A 98 -8.92 -19.62 -13.39
N GLY A 99 -8.71 -20.12 -14.60
CA GLY A 99 -9.12 -21.46 -14.97
C GLY A 99 -10.65 -21.65 -14.88
N THR A 100 -11.09 -22.58 -14.04
CA THR A 100 -12.51 -22.87 -13.77
C THR A 100 -13.10 -22.03 -12.64
N GLN A 101 -12.28 -21.24 -11.96
CA GLN A 101 -12.69 -20.45 -10.78
C GLN A 101 -12.87 -18.98 -11.13
N THR A 102 -13.80 -18.31 -10.45
CA THR A 102 -13.90 -16.85 -10.43
C THR A 102 -13.39 -16.36 -9.08
N ILE A 103 -12.32 -15.56 -9.11
CA ILE A 103 -11.70 -14.98 -7.93
C ILE A 103 -12.09 -13.50 -7.86
N PHE A 104 -12.58 -13.04 -6.72
CA PHE A 104 -12.89 -11.63 -6.51
C PHE A 104 -11.65 -10.91 -6.00
N VAL A 105 -11.07 -10.05 -6.84
CA VAL A 105 -9.88 -9.25 -6.55
C VAL A 105 -10.31 -7.88 -6.04
N ASN A 106 -9.71 -7.42 -4.94
CA ASN A 106 -9.84 -6.04 -4.51
C ASN A 106 -8.73 -5.21 -5.18
N PRO A 107 -9.04 -4.27 -6.09
CA PRO A 107 -8.03 -3.48 -6.79
C PRO A 107 -7.10 -2.69 -5.84
N ASN A 108 -7.61 -2.29 -4.66
CA ASN A 108 -6.81 -1.58 -3.67
C ASN A 108 -5.67 -2.40 -3.08
N THR A 109 -5.70 -3.74 -3.22
CA THR A 109 -4.64 -4.63 -2.73
C THR A 109 -3.67 -5.07 -3.82
N VAL A 110 -3.88 -4.64 -5.06
CA VAL A 110 -3.04 -4.99 -6.21
C VAL A 110 -1.94 -3.96 -6.35
N LEU A 111 -0.69 -4.39 -6.28
CA LEU A 111 0.49 -3.56 -6.47
C LEU A 111 0.67 -3.19 -7.95
N TYR A 112 0.60 -4.19 -8.81
CA TYR A 112 0.64 -4.03 -10.26
C TYR A 112 0.06 -5.25 -10.96
N VAL A 113 -0.26 -5.08 -12.23
CA VAL A 113 -0.69 -6.15 -13.12
C VAL A 113 0.34 -6.28 -14.24
N GLN A 114 0.74 -7.51 -14.55
CA GLN A 114 1.69 -7.79 -15.62
C GLN A 114 1.19 -8.85 -16.59
N SER A 115 1.58 -8.71 -17.85
CA SER A 115 1.42 -9.77 -18.85
C SER A 115 2.64 -10.68 -18.79
N GLN A 116 2.45 -11.95 -18.47
CA GLN A 116 3.52 -12.94 -18.44
C GLN A 116 3.18 -14.11 -19.37
N ARG A 117 3.94 -14.23 -20.47
CA ARG A 117 3.69 -15.23 -21.52
C ARG A 117 2.28 -15.07 -22.13
N ARG A 118 1.36 -16.01 -21.82
CA ARG A 118 -0.04 -16.01 -22.30
C ARG A 118 -1.05 -15.70 -21.19
N LYS A 119 -0.61 -15.26 -20.03
CA LYS A 119 -1.46 -14.96 -18.88
C LYS A 119 -1.26 -13.54 -18.40
N THR A 120 -2.26 -13.02 -17.76
CA THR A 120 -2.17 -11.78 -17.00
C THR A 120 -2.10 -12.12 -15.51
N GLU A 121 -1.17 -11.51 -14.81
CA GLU A 121 -0.94 -11.73 -13.39
C GLU A 121 -1.21 -10.46 -12.60
N PHE A 122 -2.06 -10.56 -11.59
CA PHE A 122 -2.26 -9.57 -10.56
C PHE A 122 -1.29 -9.85 -9.42
N VAL A 123 -0.31 -9.00 -9.24
CA VAL A 123 0.60 -9.09 -8.11
C VAL A 123 0.00 -8.26 -6.97
N CYS A 124 -0.63 -8.97 -6.04
CA CYS A 124 -1.24 -8.37 -4.87
C CYS A 124 -0.24 -8.32 -3.71
N ILE A 125 -0.62 -7.61 -2.65
CA ILE A 125 0.17 -7.48 -1.42
C ILE A 125 0.49 -8.85 -0.80
N ASP A 126 -0.43 -9.82 -0.91
CA ASP A 126 -0.37 -11.11 -0.22
C ASP A 126 -0.22 -12.32 -1.14
N ARG A 127 -0.48 -12.17 -2.43
CA ARG A 127 -0.52 -13.29 -3.38
C ARG A 127 -0.42 -12.82 -4.82
N VAL A 128 -0.19 -13.78 -5.72
CA VAL A 128 -0.27 -13.58 -7.18
C VAL A 128 -1.49 -14.36 -7.70
N ILE A 129 -2.31 -13.69 -8.52
CA ILE A 129 -3.49 -14.28 -9.15
C ILE A 129 -3.28 -14.22 -10.66
N SER A 130 -3.29 -15.39 -11.31
CA SER A 130 -3.14 -15.48 -12.76
C SER A 130 -4.51 -15.64 -13.43
N CYS A 131 -4.72 -14.98 -14.56
CA CYS A 131 -5.92 -15.12 -15.39
C CYS A 131 -5.60 -15.21 -16.87
N ASN A 132 -6.60 -15.61 -17.66
CA ASN A 132 -6.46 -15.76 -19.10
C ASN A 132 -6.88 -14.51 -19.90
N SER A 133 -7.51 -13.53 -19.23
CA SER A 133 -7.88 -12.24 -19.85
C SER A 133 -6.65 -11.46 -20.26
N SER A 134 -6.73 -10.71 -21.34
CA SER A 134 -5.64 -9.85 -21.77
C SER A 134 -5.46 -8.67 -20.80
N ILE A 135 -4.22 -8.15 -20.71
CA ILE A 135 -3.96 -6.97 -19.85
C ILE A 135 -4.71 -5.73 -20.34
N GLY A 136 -5.05 -5.65 -21.63
CA GLY A 136 -5.85 -4.58 -22.18
C GLY A 136 -7.30 -4.62 -21.69
N GLU A 137 -7.93 -5.80 -21.68
CA GLU A 137 -9.27 -6.00 -21.11
C GLU A 137 -9.29 -5.67 -19.63
N ILE A 138 -8.33 -6.19 -18.88
CA ILE A 138 -8.18 -5.90 -17.46
C ILE A 138 -8.01 -4.40 -17.20
N GLY A 139 -7.22 -3.70 -18.02
CA GLY A 139 -6.98 -2.27 -17.87
C GLY A 139 -8.24 -1.41 -18.03
N MET A 140 -9.23 -1.85 -18.80
CA MET A 140 -10.51 -1.15 -18.96
C MET A 140 -11.43 -1.30 -17.72
N GLU A 141 -11.24 -2.35 -16.93
CA GLU A 141 -12.04 -2.62 -15.74
C GLU A 141 -11.39 -2.09 -14.45
N LEU A 142 -10.07 -1.81 -14.49
CA LEU A 142 -9.33 -1.32 -13.34
C LEU A 142 -9.65 0.16 -13.06
N PRO A 143 -9.65 0.57 -11.78
CA PRO A 143 -9.81 1.96 -11.39
C PRO A 143 -8.72 2.88 -11.94
N ASP A 144 -9.01 4.18 -12.02
CA ASP A 144 -8.14 5.23 -12.58
C ASP A 144 -6.78 5.37 -11.90
N PHE A 145 -6.62 4.84 -10.70
CA PHE A 145 -5.33 4.83 -10.03
C PHE A 145 -4.35 3.76 -10.57
N PHE A 146 -4.76 2.95 -11.55
CA PHE A 146 -3.82 2.14 -12.33
C PHE A 146 -3.30 2.93 -13.53
N TYR A 147 -1.98 2.87 -13.71
CA TYR A 147 -1.29 3.58 -14.78
C TYR A 147 -0.53 2.59 -15.70
N PRO A 148 -0.69 2.69 -17.02
CA PRO A 148 0.05 1.87 -17.98
C PRO A 148 1.52 2.34 -18.06
N LEU A 149 2.38 1.75 -17.22
CA LEU A 149 3.78 2.18 -17.09
C LEU A 149 4.60 1.84 -18.34
N ARG A 150 4.35 0.68 -18.91
CA ARG A 150 4.94 0.18 -20.15
C ARG A 150 4.07 -0.93 -20.73
N ARG A 151 4.39 -1.36 -21.95
CA ARG A 151 3.67 -2.49 -22.58
C ARG A 151 3.67 -3.71 -21.64
N GLY A 152 2.49 -4.22 -21.35
CA GLY A 152 2.30 -5.38 -20.48
C GLY A 152 2.43 -5.11 -18.98
N TYR A 153 2.39 -3.84 -18.54
CA TYR A 153 2.42 -3.46 -17.13
C TYR A 153 1.45 -2.34 -16.82
N LEU A 154 0.57 -2.58 -15.82
CA LEU A 154 -0.30 -1.58 -15.21
C LEU A 154 0.08 -1.46 -13.73
N VAL A 155 0.50 -0.30 -13.30
CA VAL A 155 0.98 -0.08 -11.92
C VAL A 155 -0.05 0.70 -11.13
N ASN A 156 -0.32 0.24 -9.93
CA ASN A 156 -1.15 0.98 -8.99
C ASN A 156 -0.34 2.17 -8.42
N THR A 157 -0.75 3.38 -8.77
CA THR A 157 -0.03 4.61 -8.40
C THR A 157 -0.04 4.88 -6.90
N LEU A 158 -1.00 4.31 -6.15
CA LEU A 158 -1.07 4.43 -4.69
C LEU A 158 0.10 3.76 -3.97
N PHE A 159 0.76 2.80 -4.63
CA PHE A 159 1.89 2.06 -4.08
C PHE A 159 3.26 2.53 -4.59
N ILE A 160 3.31 3.58 -5.40
CA ILE A 160 4.58 4.15 -5.86
C ILE A 160 5.16 5.01 -4.72
N VAL A 161 6.34 4.65 -4.24
CA VAL A 161 7.07 5.39 -3.19
C VAL A 161 8.16 6.27 -3.77
N ALA A 162 8.73 5.92 -4.92
CA ALA A 162 9.75 6.73 -5.59
C ALA A 162 9.72 6.55 -7.11
N ILE A 163 10.09 7.62 -7.82
CA ILE A 163 10.39 7.60 -9.26
C ILE A 163 11.89 7.85 -9.39
N ARG A 164 12.63 6.80 -9.75
CA ARG A 164 14.07 6.86 -10.00
C ARG A 164 14.35 7.02 -11.50
N ARG A 165 15.61 7.14 -11.87
CA ARG A 165 15.99 7.22 -13.28
C ARG A 165 15.63 5.92 -13.99
N PHE A 166 14.67 5.98 -14.91
CA PHE A 166 14.14 4.87 -15.71
C PHE A 166 13.45 3.75 -14.92
N GLU A 167 12.97 4.00 -13.71
CA GLU A 167 12.20 3.02 -12.94
C GLU A 167 11.26 3.68 -11.93
N VAL A 168 10.22 2.96 -11.53
CA VAL A 168 9.42 3.27 -10.35
C VAL A 168 9.68 2.22 -9.29
N GLU A 169 9.78 2.68 -8.05
CA GLU A 169 9.88 1.83 -6.87
C GLU A 169 8.53 1.77 -6.17
N LEU A 170 8.07 0.56 -5.90
CA LEU A 170 6.85 0.31 -5.16
C LEU A 170 7.14 0.14 -3.66
N ILE A 171 6.12 0.31 -2.84
CA ILE A 171 6.18 0.13 -1.38
C ILE A 171 6.72 -1.24 -0.96
N SER A 172 6.60 -2.26 -1.83
CA SER A 172 7.19 -3.59 -1.62
C SER A 172 8.68 -3.68 -1.91
N GLY A 173 9.33 -2.57 -2.30
CA GLY A 173 10.72 -2.55 -2.75
C GLY A 173 10.92 -3.05 -4.20
N ILE A 174 9.85 -3.45 -4.87
CA ILE A 174 9.92 -3.87 -6.28
C ILE A 174 10.14 -2.65 -7.15
N CYS A 175 11.19 -2.71 -7.99
CA CYS A 175 11.47 -1.70 -9.01
C CYS A 175 10.95 -2.17 -10.37
N ILE A 176 10.10 -1.35 -11.02
CA ILE A 176 9.57 -1.62 -12.36
C ILE A 176 10.18 -0.64 -13.33
N PRO A 177 10.89 -1.13 -14.38
CA PRO A 177 11.59 -0.26 -15.33
C PRO A 177 10.61 0.51 -16.22
N ILE A 178 10.95 1.77 -16.50
CA ILE A 178 10.30 2.65 -17.46
C ILE A 178 11.16 2.71 -18.72
N PRO A 179 10.60 2.51 -19.93
CA PRO A 179 11.36 2.64 -21.16
C PRO A 179 11.94 4.05 -21.31
N ALA A 180 13.20 4.17 -21.72
CA ALA A 180 13.90 5.45 -21.83
C ALA A 180 13.16 6.45 -22.72
N LEU A 181 12.56 6.00 -23.82
CA LEU A 181 11.81 6.83 -24.77
C LEU A 181 10.56 7.49 -24.16
N THR A 182 9.92 6.84 -23.22
CA THR A 182 8.68 7.31 -22.59
C THR A 182 8.89 7.87 -21.17
N TYR A 183 10.11 7.83 -20.66
CA TYR A 183 10.41 8.17 -19.27
C TYR A 183 9.91 9.56 -18.85
N GLN A 184 10.17 10.60 -19.65
CA GLN A 184 9.77 11.96 -19.32
C GLN A 184 8.24 12.10 -19.25
N GLN A 185 7.55 11.51 -20.23
CA GLN A 185 6.08 11.51 -20.27
C GLN A 185 5.51 10.78 -19.05
N VAL A 186 5.97 9.55 -18.80
CA VAL A 186 5.53 8.73 -17.66
C VAL A 186 5.76 9.44 -16.33
N LYS A 187 6.95 10.05 -16.15
CA LYS A 187 7.27 10.82 -14.94
C LYS A 187 6.31 11.97 -14.72
N GLN A 188 6.01 12.76 -15.76
CA GLN A 188 5.09 13.89 -15.66
C GLN A 188 3.66 13.42 -15.32
N ASP A 189 3.19 12.36 -15.99
CA ASP A 189 1.85 11.81 -15.76
C ASP A 189 1.69 11.28 -14.33
N LEU A 190 2.70 10.55 -13.82
CA LEU A 190 2.69 10.06 -12.46
C LEU A 190 2.71 11.19 -11.43
N LEU A 191 3.54 12.23 -11.62
CA LEU A 191 3.56 13.39 -10.74
C LEU A 191 2.20 14.11 -10.73
N ARG A 192 1.57 14.27 -11.88
CA ARG A 192 0.24 14.87 -11.99
C ARG A 192 -0.82 14.05 -11.24
N LYS A 193 -0.80 12.71 -11.38
CA LYS A 193 -1.74 11.83 -10.67
C LYS A 193 -1.58 11.86 -9.15
N GLN A 194 -0.36 12.03 -8.66
CA GLN A 194 -0.09 12.16 -7.21
C GLN A 194 -0.39 13.54 -6.64
N SER A 195 -0.38 14.58 -7.48
CA SER A 195 -0.67 15.97 -7.07
C SER A 195 -2.17 16.30 -7.04
N LEU A 196 -3.04 15.41 -7.51
CA LEU A 196 -4.48 15.59 -7.40
C LEU A 196 -4.91 15.37 -5.95
N PRO A 197 -5.61 16.33 -5.32
CA PRO A 197 -6.16 16.11 -3.98
C PRO A 197 -7.10 14.91 -3.99
N PRO A 198 -7.20 14.16 -2.87
CA PRO A 198 -8.16 13.08 -2.78
C PRO A 198 -9.55 13.62 -3.11
N LEU A 199 -10.25 12.93 -4.01
CA LEU A 199 -11.62 13.26 -4.41
C LEU A 199 -12.45 13.52 -3.15
N ASN A 200 -12.92 14.76 -3.00
CA ASN A 200 -13.93 15.10 -2.02
C ASN A 200 -15.18 14.25 -2.29
N LEU A 201 -15.40 13.23 -1.47
CA LEU A 201 -16.65 12.47 -1.41
C LEU A 201 -17.71 13.23 -0.60
N SER A 202 -17.87 14.52 -0.88
CA SER A 202 -19.00 15.32 -0.42
C SER A 202 -19.76 15.78 -1.66
N ASP A 203 -20.58 14.88 -2.21
CA ASP A 203 -21.77 15.23 -2.98
C ASP A 203 -22.53 13.93 -3.33
N LYS A 204 -23.37 13.50 -2.42
CA LYS A 204 -24.81 13.12 -2.52
C LYS A 204 -25.25 12.32 -1.32
#